data_68685bfb4af74ba6ef09187c3426745b
#
_entry.id   68685bfb4af74ba6ef09187c3426745b
#
_cell.length_a   1.000
_cell.length_b   1.000
_cell.length_c   1.000
_cell.angle_alpha   90.00
_cell.angle_beta   90.00
_cell.angle_gamma   90.00
#
_symmetry.space_group_name_H-M   'P 1'
#
loop_
_entity.id
_entity.type
_entity.pdbx_description
1 polymer ?
#
loop_
_entity_poly.entity_id
_entity_poly.type
_entity_poly.pdbx_seq_one_letter_code
_entity_poly.pdbx_strand_id
1 'polypeptide(L)'
;SKSKVLVAESPITLSKALKNSMEINGAKDAHRKDAAAFISWWCWLENNYQGLNEIQAGAKLQEFRAKQKGYIEDSFSYIVGHAANGAIMHYMAKDDAQLKVIDDQAPLLCDSGGQYKDGTTDITRVLHFGRPSPEHRRYYTLVLKGHLGLGRAVFPQGTTGSHLDVLAREHMWHFCADYGHGTGHGVGSFLGVHEGPHAINSTSKVPLMPGMVVSNEPGAYFPGEFGIRIENLCYVKQRQQESPTGHGPFYCFEDLTLIPYEYKMIETWMLTYTEKKTINNYYSRIRKEVLPLIEDQEVKDFLLFKTRHIK
;
A
#
# COMPACT_ATOMS: atom_id res chain seq x y z
N SER A 1 -49.51 2.86 18.26
CA SER A 1 -48.63 3.81 17.57
C SER A 1 -47.77 3.03 16.56
N LYS A 2 -47.82 3.38 15.30
CA LYS A 2 -46.91 2.82 14.29
C LYS A 2 -45.54 3.47 14.49
N SER A 3 -44.59 2.74 15.02
CA SER A 3 -43.20 3.21 15.13
C SER A 3 -42.68 3.51 13.72
N LYS A 4 -42.16 4.72 13.50
CA LYS A 4 -41.54 5.12 12.24
C LYS A 4 -40.06 4.71 12.29
N VAL A 5 -39.65 3.74 11.47
CA VAL A 5 -38.28 3.37 11.36
C VAL A 5 -37.58 4.40 10.45
N LEU A 6 -36.54 5.04 10.97
CA LEU A 6 -35.63 5.91 10.21
C LEU A 6 -34.37 5.11 9.85
N VAL A 7 -34.12 4.92 8.57
CA VAL A 7 -32.88 4.35 8.07
C VAL A 7 -31.89 5.50 7.84
N ALA A 8 -30.80 5.52 8.59
CA ALA A 8 -29.75 6.52 8.50
C ALA A 8 -28.38 5.87 8.67
N GLU A 9 -27.33 6.56 8.23
CA GLU A 9 -25.95 6.13 8.50
C GLU A 9 -25.69 6.12 10.01
N SER A 10 -24.92 5.12 10.47
CA SER A 10 -24.56 5.04 11.89
C SER A 10 -23.68 6.23 12.27
N PRO A 11 -24.00 6.95 13.35
CA PRO A 11 -23.16 8.05 13.83
C PRO A 11 -21.78 7.58 14.31
N ILE A 12 -21.66 6.30 14.64
CA ILE A 12 -20.38 5.69 15.07
C ILE A 12 -19.39 5.60 13.91
N THR A 13 -19.87 5.43 12.66
CA THR A 13 -19.02 5.23 11.48
C THR A 13 -18.02 6.37 11.29
N LEU A 14 -18.48 7.61 11.35
CA LEU A 14 -17.59 8.77 11.23
C LEU A 14 -16.70 8.93 12.48
N SER A 15 -17.24 8.72 13.67
CA SER A 15 -16.49 8.89 14.92
C SER A 15 -15.28 7.96 14.98
N LYS A 16 -15.43 6.69 14.61
CA LYS A 16 -14.32 5.72 14.59
C LYS A 16 -13.37 5.89 13.41
N ALA A 17 -13.81 6.56 12.34
CA ALA A 17 -12.92 6.89 11.21
C ALA A 17 -11.86 7.92 11.59
N LEU A 18 -12.15 8.80 12.55
CA LEU A 18 -11.24 9.83 13.06
C LEU A 18 -10.39 9.25 14.20
N LYS A 19 -9.26 8.63 13.85
CA LYS A 19 -8.36 8.01 14.81
C LYS A 19 -7.72 9.07 15.70
N ASN A 20 -7.72 8.80 16.99
CA ASN A 20 -7.04 9.62 17.98
C ASN A 20 -5.50 9.38 17.93
N SER A 21 -4.75 10.12 18.75
CA SER A 21 -3.29 10.03 18.78
C SER A 21 -2.78 8.66 19.22
N MET A 22 -3.50 7.96 20.11
CA MET A 22 -3.11 6.60 20.55
C MET A 22 -3.30 5.60 19.41
N GLU A 23 -4.42 5.65 18.69
CA GLU A 23 -4.69 4.80 17.53
C GLU A 23 -3.71 5.05 16.37
N ILE A 24 -3.37 6.31 16.08
CA ILE A 24 -2.36 6.65 15.06
C ILE A 24 -0.97 6.15 15.47
N ASN A 25 -0.58 6.28 16.74
CA ASN A 25 0.70 5.75 17.21
C ASN A 25 0.72 4.22 17.19
N GLY A 26 -0.38 3.58 17.57
CA GLY A 26 -0.55 2.14 17.45
C GLY A 26 -0.43 1.67 15.99
N ALA A 27 -1.09 2.35 15.06
CA ALA A 27 -0.97 2.07 13.64
C ALA A 27 0.49 2.19 13.14
N LYS A 28 1.21 3.24 13.56
CA LYS A 28 2.66 3.39 13.24
C LYS A 28 3.48 2.20 13.76
N ASP A 29 3.22 1.76 14.97
CA ASP A 29 3.96 0.63 15.56
C ASP A 29 3.60 -0.70 14.89
N ALA A 30 2.32 -0.92 14.54
CA ALA A 30 1.88 -2.07 13.76
C ALA A 30 2.60 -2.12 12.39
N HIS A 31 2.64 -1.00 11.67
CA HIS A 31 3.28 -0.94 10.35
C HIS A 31 4.81 -1.10 10.40
N ARG A 32 5.49 -0.66 11.46
CA ARG A 32 6.92 -0.92 11.66
C ARG A 32 7.21 -2.41 11.83
N LYS A 33 6.41 -3.11 12.65
CA LYS A 33 6.51 -4.55 12.87
C LYS A 33 6.20 -5.33 11.58
N ASP A 34 5.12 -4.95 10.91
CA ASP A 34 4.71 -5.55 9.64
C ASP A 34 5.78 -5.36 8.56
N ALA A 35 6.38 -4.17 8.49
CA ALA A 35 7.48 -3.89 7.58
C ALA A 35 8.71 -4.77 7.85
N ALA A 36 9.09 -4.96 9.11
CA ALA A 36 10.18 -5.86 9.47
C ALA A 36 9.88 -7.32 9.05
N ALA A 37 8.64 -7.78 9.25
CA ALA A 37 8.20 -9.11 8.82
C ALA A 37 8.22 -9.26 7.29
N PHE A 38 7.64 -8.31 6.56
CA PHE A 38 7.57 -8.34 5.11
C PHE A 38 8.97 -8.29 4.47
N ILE A 39 9.85 -7.43 4.96
CA ILE A 39 11.22 -7.29 4.45
C ILE A 39 12.03 -8.57 4.72
N SER A 40 11.86 -9.19 5.89
CA SER A 40 12.49 -10.47 6.21
C SER A 40 11.98 -11.60 5.32
N TRP A 41 10.67 -11.64 5.08
CA TRP A 41 10.07 -12.57 4.13
C TRP A 41 10.57 -12.32 2.70
N TRP A 42 10.65 -11.08 2.25
CA TRP A 42 11.13 -10.75 0.92
C TRP A 42 12.58 -11.15 0.72
N CYS A 43 13.45 -10.90 1.70
CA CYS A 43 14.83 -11.38 1.70
C CYS A 43 14.89 -12.90 1.58
N TRP A 44 14.11 -13.61 2.39
CA TRP A 44 14.01 -15.07 2.32
C TRP A 44 13.49 -15.53 0.94
N LEU A 45 12.46 -14.89 0.40
CA LEU A 45 11.84 -15.27 -0.86
C LEU A 45 12.79 -15.08 -2.06
N GLU A 46 13.63 -14.04 -2.08
CA GLU A 46 14.66 -13.82 -3.12
C GLU A 46 15.61 -15.03 -3.25
N ASN A 47 15.86 -15.74 -2.17
CA ASN A 47 16.75 -16.91 -2.13
C ASN A 47 16.01 -18.26 -2.28
N ASN A 48 14.67 -18.28 -2.16
CA ASN A 48 13.91 -19.53 -2.04
C ASN A 48 12.69 -19.63 -2.98
N TYR A 49 12.46 -18.67 -3.87
CA TYR A 49 11.24 -18.65 -4.70
C TYR A 49 11.10 -19.84 -5.64
N GLN A 50 12.22 -20.43 -6.08
CA GLN A 50 12.22 -21.53 -7.05
C GLN A 50 11.48 -22.76 -6.49
N GLY A 51 10.47 -23.20 -7.23
CA GLY A 51 9.65 -24.36 -6.84
C GLY A 51 8.51 -24.05 -5.87
N LEU A 52 8.44 -22.83 -5.34
CA LEU A 52 7.28 -22.40 -4.53
C LEU A 52 6.12 -21.99 -5.42
N ASN A 53 4.91 -22.30 -4.97
CA ASN A 53 3.69 -21.72 -5.53
C ASN A 53 3.23 -20.50 -4.73
N GLU A 54 2.21 -19.83 -5.25
CA GLU A 54 1.64 -18.60 -4.68
C GLU A 54 1.15 -18.77 -3.23
N ILE A 55 0.48 -19.89 -2.94
CA ILE A 55 -0.02 -20.18 -1.57
C ILE A 55 1.14 -20.39 -0.61
N GLN A 56 2.16 -21.14 -1.02
CA GLN A 56 3.33 -21.40 -0.17
C GLN A 56 4.10 -20.11 0.16
N ALA A 57 4.21 -19.21 -0.82
CA ALA A 57 4.83 -17.91 -0.61
C ALA A 57 4.03 -17.05 0.38
N GLY A 58 2.69 -17.01 0.23
CA GLY A 58 1.81 -16.28 1.15
C GLY A 58 1.80 -16.86 2.55
N ALA A 59 1.68 -18.18 2.70
CA ALA A 59 1.75 -18.85 4.00
C ALA A 59 3.09 -18.57 4.71
N LYS A 60 4.18 -18.48 3.94
CA LYS A 60 5.48 -18.11 4.51
C LYS A 60 5.51 -16.68 5.03
N LEU A 61 4.87 -15.72 4.34
CA LEU A 61 4.74 -14.35 4.84
C LEU A 61 3.98 -14.31 6.17
N GLN A 62 2.89 -15.09 6.29
CA GLN A 62 2.15 -15.22 7.54
C GLN A 62 3.03 -15.74 8.69
N GLU A 63 3.92 -16.70 8.43
CA GLU A 63 4.89 -17.19 9.45
C GLU A 63 5.83 -16.07 9.92
N PHE A 64 6.29 -15.18 9.04
CA PHE A 64 7.11 -14.04 9.43
C PHE A 64 6.33 -13.01 10.25
N ARG A 65 5.07 -12.75 9.89
CA ARG A 65 4.16 -11.89 10.67
C ARG A 65 3.86 -12.46 12.04
N ALA A 66 3.62 -13.77 12.13
CA ALA A 66 3.32 -14.45 13.39
C ALA A 66 4.44 -14.34 14.44
N LYS A 67 5.68 -14.10 14.02
CA LYS A 67 6.81 -13.85 14.93
C LYS A 67 6.79 -12.43 15.51
N GLN A 68 6.01 -11.51 14.97
CA GLN A 68 5.96 -10.13 15.44
C GLN A 68 5.11 -9.99 16.70
N LYS A 69 5.61 -9.20 17.65
CA LYS A 69 4.90 -8.96 18.90
C LYS A 69 3.55 -8.29 18.66
N GLY A 70 2.48 -8.91 19.12
CA GLY A 70 1.13 -8.39 19.04
C GLY A 70 0.39 -8.72 17.77
N TYR A 71 0.97 -9.47 16.86
CA TYR A 71 0.25 -10.06 15.72
C TYR A 71 -0.82 -11.03 16.23
N ILE A 72 -1.99 -11.00 15.63
CA ILE A 72 -3.13 -11.86 15.97
C ILE A 72 -3.45 -12.79 14.80
N GLU A 73 -3.70 -12.23 13.63
CA GLU A 73 -4.09 -12.94 12.40
C GLU A 73 -3.84 -12.04 11.17
N ASP A 74 -4.05 -12.55 9.99
CA ASP A 74 -4.08 -11.71 8.78
C ASP A 74 -5.29 -10.78 8.81
N SER A 75 -5.15 -9.56 8.32
CA SER A 75 -6.25 -8.58 8.25
C SER A 75 -7.27 -8.93 7.17
N PHE A 76 -6.85 -9.73 6.19
CA PHE A 76 -7.66 -10.35 5.14
C PHE A 76 -6.88 -11.53 4.52
N SER A 77 -7.57 -12.36 3.73
CA SER A 77 -6.89 -13.44 3.00
C SER A 77 -5.90 -12.86 2.01
N TYR A 78 -4.62 -13.14 2.20
CA TYR A 78 -3.57 -12.61 1.33
C TYR A 78 -3.79 -12.98 -0.15
N ILE A 79 -3.44 -12.07 -1.03
CA ILE A 79 -3.45 -12.24 -2.48
C ILE A 79 -2.00 -12.32 -2.93
N VAL A 80 -1.57 -13.49 -3.39
CA VAL A 80 -0.26 -13.67 -4.02
C VAL A 80 -0.51 -14.18 -5.42
N GLY A 81 -0.26 -13.34 -6.41
CA GLY A 81 -0.52 -13.65 -7.83
C GLY A 81 0.73 -13.48 -8.68
N HIS A 82 1.20 -14.59 -9.27
CA HIS A 82 2.33 -14.61 -10.18
C HIS A 82 1.88 -14.51 -11.63
N ALA A 83 2.58 -13.72 -12.44
CA ALA A 83 2.28 -13.53 -13.86
C ALA A 83 0.81 -13.15 -14.07
N ALA A 84 0.06 -13.89 -14.92
CA ALA A 84 -1.34 -13.62 -15.25
C ALA A 84 -2.28 -13.60 -14.02
N ASN A 85 -1.96 -14.34 -12.96
CA ASN A 85 -2.76 -14.34 -11.73
C ASN A 85 -2.68 -12.99 -11.02
N GLY A 86 -1.55 -12.27 -11.12
CA GLY A 86 -1.41 -10.91 -10.62
C GLY A 86 -2.32 -9.88 -11.31
N ALA A 87 -2.83 -10.18 -12.51
CA ALA A 87 -3.81 -9.33 -13.20
C ALA A 87 -5.25 -9.46 -12.69
N ILE A 88 -5.51 -10.44 -11.82
CA ILE A 88 -6.82 -10.64 -11.21
C ILE A 88 -6.85 -9.87 -9.88
N MET A 89 -7.57 -8.75 -9.82
CA MET A 89 -7.54 -7.79 -8.70
C MET A 89 -7.78 -8.42 -7.33
N HIS A 90 -8.69 -9.38 -7.23
CA HIS A 90 -8.99 -10.13 -6.01
C HIS A 90 -8.71 -11.62 -6.25
N TYR A 91 -7.48 -11.91 -6.67
CA TYR A 91 -7.07 -13.28 -6.94
C TYR A 91 -7.13 -14.14 -5.68
N MET A 92 -7.84 -15.24 -5.79
CA MET A 92 -7.83 -16.30 -4.79
C MET A 92 -7.79 -17.64 -5.56
N ALA A 93 -6.72 -18.38 -5.37
CA ALA A 93 -6.60 -19.71 -5.95
C ALA A 93 -7.72 -20.60 -5.38
N LYS A 94 -8.54 -21.17 -6.25
CA LYS A 94 -9.66 -22.06 -5.86
C LYS A 94 -9.26 -23.53 -5.86
N ASP A 95 -8.26 -23.87 -6.66
CA ASP A 95 -7.75 -25.22 -6.82
C ASP A 95 -6.29 -25.18 -7.29
N ASP A 96 -5.62 -26.33 -7.24
CA ASP A 96 -4.23 -26.46 -7.63
C ASP A 96 -3.97 -26.15 -9.13
N ALA A 97 -4.97 -26.27 -9.99
CA ALA A 97 -4.84 -26.01 -11.41
C ALA A 97 -4.69 -24.51 -11.73
N GLN A 98 -5.15 -23.64 -10.84
CA GLN A 98 -5.01 -22.18 -10.97
C GLN A 98 -3.67 -21.66 -10.41
N LEU A 99 -3.04 -22.44 -9.53
CA LEU A 99 -1.80 -22.05 -8.89
C LEU A 99 -0.66 -21.98 -9.90
N LYS A 100 0.17 -20.94 -9.77
CA LYS A 100 1.42 -20.82 -10.50
C LYS A 100 2.60 -21.07 -9.59
N VAL A 101 3.60 -21.76 -10.16
CA VAL A 101 4.94 -21.82 -9.57
C VAL A 101 5.64 -20.50 -9.88
N ILE A 102 6.24 -19.91 -8.86
CA ILE A 102 6.92 -18.63 -8.96
C ILE A 102 8.23 -18.84 -9.74
N ASP A 103 8.46 -18.00 -10.74
CA ASP A 103 9.68 -17.99 -11.56
C ASP A 103 10.30 -16.59 -11.62
N ASP A 104 11.34 -16.44 -12.40
CA ASP A 104 12.07 -15.19 -12.61
C ASP A 104 11.68 -14.43 -13.89
N GLN A 105 10.63 -14.88 -14.60
CA GLN A 105 10.23 -14.31 -15.88
C GLN A 105 9.15 -13.22 -15.75
N ALA A 106 8.31 -13.33 -14.71
CA ALA A 106 7.16 -12.46 -14.54
C ALA A 106 7.09 -11.84 -13.12
N PRO A 107 6.36 -10.73 -12.96
CA PRO A 107 6.13 -10.12 -11.65
C PRO A 107 5.31 -11.03 -10.72
N LEU A 108 5.62 -10.95 -9.42
CA LEU A 108 4.81 -11.47 -8.33
C LEU A 108 4.15 -10.29 -7.62
N LEU A 109 2.83 -10.20 -7.71
CA LEU A 109 2.02 -9.25 -6.92
C LEU A 109 1.69 -9.92 -5.58
N CYS A 110 2.01 -9.24 -4.48
CA CYS A 110 1.67 -9.67 -3.13
C CYS A 110 0.91 -8.54 -2.43
N ASP A 111 -0.37 -8.81 -2.15
CA ASP A 111 -1.27 -7.95 -1.40
C ASP A 111 -1.67 -8.67 -0.11
N SER A 112 -1.41 -8.07 1.03
CA SER A 112 -1.52 -8.73 2.32
C SER A 112 -1.46 -7.74 3.48
N GLY A 113 -2.00 -8.14 4.61
CA GLY A 113 -1.95 -7.34 5.82
C GLY A 113 -2.08 -8.18 7.07
N GLY A 114 -1.83 -7.58 8.22
CA GLY A 114 -1.95 -8.22 9.53
C GLY A 114 -2.79 -7.41 10.50
N GLN A 115 -3.53 -8.11 11.34
CA GLN A 115 -4.17 -7.57 12.54
C GLN A 115 -3.17 -7.65 13.69
N TYR A 116 -2.75 -6.49 14.15
CA TYR A 116 -1.94 -6.33 15.35
C TYR A 116 -2.81 -5.73 16.46
N LYS A 117 -2.51 -6.03 17.72
CA LYS A 117 -3.22 -5.38 18.86
C LYS A 117 -3.20 -3.85 18.77
N ASP A 118 -2.21 -3.30 18.08
CA ASP A 118 -1.98 -1.87 17.97
C ASP A 118 -2.65 -1.26 16.71
N GLY A 119 -3.04 -2.07 15.73
CA GLY A 119 -3.67 -1.58 14.50
C GLY A 119 -3.75 -2.62 13.39
N THR A 120 -4.36 -2.23 12.29
CA THR A 120 -4.54 -3.03 11.07
C THR A 120 -3.55 -2.57 10.01
N THR A 121 -2.88 -3.50 9.32
CA THR A 121 -2.01 -3.19 8.18
C THR A 121 -2.59 -3.73 6.89
N ASP A 122 -2.23 -3.09 5.80
CA ASP A 122 -2.58 -3.41 4.44
C ASP A 122 -1.47 -2.92 3.51
N ILE A 123 -1.01 -3.76 2.59
CA ILE A 123 0.06 -3.42 1.67
C ILE A 123 0.04 -4.27 0.43
N THR A 124 0.23 -3.65 -0.71
CA THR A 124 0.61 -4.35 -1.95
C THR A 124 2.01 -3.96 -2.40
N ARG A 125 2.80 -4.97 -2.72
CA ARG A 125 4.09 -4.82 -3.44
C ARG A 125 4.15 -5.79 -4.61
N VAL A 126 4.85 -5.35 -5.66
CA VAL A 126 5.20 -6.21 -6.80
C VAL A 126 6.68 -6.47 -6.77
N LEU A 127 7.04 -7.74 -6.76
CA LEU A 127 8.41 -8.23 -6.72
C LEU A 127 8.78 -8.86 -8.08
N HIS A 128 10.08 -8.91 -8.39
CA HIS A 128 10.57 -9.61 -9.58
C HIS A 128 11.92 -10.27 -9.27
N PHE A 129 12.07 -11.55 -9.55
CA PHE A 129 13.26 -12.29 -9.15
C PHE A 129 14.36 -12.28 -10.20
N GLY A 130 14.01 -12.14 -11.47
CA GLY A 130 14.95 -12.05 -12.60
C GLY A 130 15.12 -10.62 -13.14
N ARG A 131 15.17 -10.51 -14.46
CA ARG A 131 15.27 -9.24 -15.20
C ARG A 131 13.89 -8.83 -15.73
N PRO A 132 13.26 -7.78 -15.17
CA PRO A 132 11.96 -7.32 -15.65
C PRO A 132 12.00 -6.88 -17.11
N SER A 133 10.92 -7.14 -17.85
CA SER A 133 10.77 -6.64 -19.22
C SER A 133 10.67 -5.10 -19.23
N PRO A 134 10.93 -4.44 -20.37
CA PRO A 134 10.71 -2.99 -20.50
C PRO A 134 9.26 -2.60 -20.19
N GLU A 135 8.30 -3.46 -20.52
CA GLU A 135 6.88 -3.22 -20.25
C GLU A 135 6.56 -3.31 -18.76
N HIS A 136 7.03 -4.35 -18.05
CA HIS A 136 6.94 -4.47 -16.60
C HIS A 136 7.45 -3.20 -15.90
N ARG A 137 8.63 -2.72 -16.30
CA ARG A 137 9.26 -1.55 -15.70
C ARG A 137 8.49 -0.25 -16.02
N ARG A 138 8.03 -0.10 -17.25
CA ARG A 138 7.24 1.08 -17.66
C ARG A 138 5.99 1.20 -16.81
N TYR A 139 5.14 0.18 -16.79
CA TYR A 139 3.86 0.25 -16.07
C TYR A 139 4.05 0.28 -14.55
N TYR A 140 5.04 -0.41 -14.01
CA TYR A 140 5.41 -0.25 -12.61
C TYR A 140 5.75 1.21 -12.28
N THR A 141 6.52 1.86 -13.13
CA THR A 141 6.91 3.25 -12.92
C THR A 141 5.74 4.21 -13.07
N LEU A 142 4.81 3.97 -14.00
CA LEU A 142 3.60 4.78 -14.14
C LEU A 142 2.70 4.66 -12.91
N VAL A 143 2.48 3.44 -12.41
CA VAL A 143 1.74 3.20 -11.15
C VAL A 143 2.45 3.88 -9.98
N LEU A 144 3.77 3.74 -9.87
CA LEU A 144 4.56 4.40 -8.82
C LEU A 144 4.43 5.93 -8.89
N LYS A 145 4.43 6.54 -10.07
CA LYS A 145 4.24 7.99 -10.23
C LYS A 145 2.87 8.44 -9.73
N GLY A 146 1.81 7.69 -10.04
CA GLY A 146 0.46 7.94 -9.53
C GLY A 146 0.40 7.82 -8.01
N HIS A 147 0.97 6.75 -7.46
CA HIS A 147 1.11 6.52 -6.02
C HIS A 147 1.84 7.69 -5.32
N LEU A 148 2.97 8.12 -5.86
CA LEU A 148 3.73 9.26 -5.34
C LEU A 148 2.99 10.59 -5.52
N GLY A 149 2.25 10.76 -6.62
CA GLY A 149 1.44 11.95 -6.91
C GLY A 149 0.37 12.16 -5.84
N LEU A 150 -0.40 11.12 -5.56
CA LEU A 150 -1.41 11.12 -4.50
C LEU A 150 -0.77 11.27 -3.10
N GLY A 151 0.27 10.49 -2.80
CA GLY A 151 0.92 10.52 -1.48
C GLY A 151 1.52 11.90 -1.11
N ARG A 152 1.87 12.73 -2.11
CA ARG A 152 2.37 14.11 -1.90
C ARG A 152 1.28 15.17 -1.88
N ALA A 153 0.02 14.80 -2.09
CA ALA A 153 -1.06 15.76 -2.17
C ALA A 153 -1.14 16.65 -0.92
N VAL A 154 -1.33 17.93 -1.15
CA VAL A 154 -1.69 18.91 -0.15
C VAL A 154 -3.00 19.53 -0.59
N PHE A 155 -4.01 19.48 0.25
CA PHE A 155 -5.37 19.81 -0.12
C PHE A 155 -6.09 20.61 0.97
N PRO A 156 -7.01 21.52 0.59
CA PRO A 156 -7.78 22.30 1.57
C PRO A 156 -8.81 21.44 2.29
N GLN A 157 -9.22 21.88 3.48
CA GLN A 157 -10.36 21.31 4.20
C GLN A 157 -11.58 21.22 3.28
N GLY A 158 -12.34 20.12 3.40
CA GLY A 158 -13.53 19.86 2.59
C GLY A 158 -13.24 19.07 1.29
N THR A 159 -11.97 18.81 0.98
CA THR A 159 -11.59 17.97 -0.18
C THR A 159 -12.02 16.53 0.06
N THR A 160 -12.71 15.94 -0.92
CA THR A 160 -13.11 14.53 -0.92
C THR A 160 -12.10 13.67 -1.67
N GLY A 161 -12.18 12.36 -1.47
CA GLY A 161 -11.31 11.43 -2.22
C GLY A 161 -11.54 11.49 -3.73
N SER A 162 -12.72 11.88 -4.20
CA SER A 162 -12.99 12.03 -5.63
C SER A 162 -12.19 13.17 -6.29
N HIS A 163 -11.83 14.20 -5.54
CA HIS A 163 -10.94 15.26 -6.05
C HIS A 163 -9.48 14.78 -6.16
N LEU A 164 -9.08 13.81 -5.36
CA LEU A 164 -7.70 13.33 -5.29
C LEU A 164 -7.42 12.09 -6.15
N ASP A 165 -8.45 11.33 -6.51
CA ASP A 165 -8.35 10.09 -7.30
C ASP A 165 -7.61 10.29 -8.63
N VAL A 166 -7.83 11.42 -9.27
CA VAL A 166 -7.17 11.79 -10.53
C VAL A 166 -5.64 11.85 -10.40
N LEU A 167 -5.11 12.24 -9.25
CA LEU A 167 -3.66 12.34 -9.03
C LEU A 167 -2.96 10.98 -9.13
N ALA A 168 -3.67 9.91 -8.81
CA ALA A 168 -3.16 8.55 -8.94
C ALA A 168 -3.32 7.99 -10.36
N ARG A 169 -4.32 8.47 -11.13
CA ARG A 169 -4.65 7.94 -12.46
C ARG A 169 -3.97 8.70 -13.60
N GLU A 170 -3.64 9.97 -13.43
CA GLU A 170 -3.13 10.88 -14.46
C GLU A 170 -2.04 10.25 -15.32
N HIS A 171 -1.04 9.62 -14.69
CA HIS A 171 0.08 9.04 -15.41
C HIS A 171 -0.30 7.82 -16.26
N MET A 172 -1.33 7.06 -15.83
CA MET A 172 -1.86 5.94 -16.60
C MET A 172 -2.71 6.45 -17.78
N TRP A 173 -3.52 7.46 -17.57
CA TRP A 173 -4.38 8.04 -18.61
C TRP A 173 -3.58 8.62 -19.79
N HIS A 174 -2.40 9.17 -19.55
CA HIS A 174 -1.49 9.60 -20.63
C HIS A 174 -1.08 8.46 -21.60
N PHE A 175 -1.20 7.21 -21.14
CA PHE A 175 -0.93 6.01 -21.93
C PHE A 175 -2.21 5.25 -22.31
N CYS A 176 -3.38 5.90 -22.23
CA CYS A 176 -4.70 5.31 -22.49
C CYS A 176 -4.96 4.03 -21.67
N ALA A 177 -4.41 3.97 -20.46
CA ALA A 177 -4.59 2.88 -19.51
C ALA A 177 -5.29 3.39 -18.25
N ASP A 178 -6.02 2.50 -17.58
CA ASP A 178 -6.71 2.77 -16.32
C ASP A 178 -6.86 1.48 -15.52
N TYR A 179 -7.33 1.57 -14.26
CA TYR A 179 -7.65 0.43 -13.41
C TYR A 179 -9.09 0.52 -12.91
N GLY A 180 -9.73 -0.65 -12.78
CA GLY A 180 -11.17 -0.79 -12.54
C GLY A 180 -11.59 -0.77 -11.06
N HIS A 181 -10.71 -0.40 -10.13
CA HIS A 181 -11.02 -0.31 -8.70
C HIS A 181 -10.82 1.10 -8.13
N GLY A 182 -11.26 1.33 -6.91
CA GLY A 182 -10.97 2.59 -6.20
C GLY A 182 -9.49 2.74 -5.92
N THR A 183 -8.99 3.97 -5.91
CA THR A 183 -7.58 4.25 -5.59
C THR A 183 -7.27 4.06 -4.10
N GLY A 184 -8.30 4.04 -3.26
CA GLY A 184 -8.11 3.81 -1.83
C GLY A 184 -9.42 3.72 -1.06
N HIS A 185 -9.34 3.11 0.09
CA HIS A 185 -10.42 2.91 1.05
C HIS A 185 -10.01 3.33 2.45
N GLY A 186 -10.97 3.58 3.33
CA GLY A 186 -10.72 3.76 4.75
C GLY A 186 -10.28 2.45 5.41
N VAL A 187 -9.56 2.56 6.52
CA VAL A 187 -9.05 1.42 7.30
C VAL A 187 -9.38 1.61 8.78
N GLY A 188 -9.80 0.54 9.44
CA GLY A 188 -10.08 0.50 10.87
C GLY A 188 -8.82 0.43 11.74
N SER A 189 -8.98 0.65 13.05
CA SER A 189 -7.93 0.43 14.04
C SER A 189 -8.19 -0.88 14.76
N PHE A 190 -7.46 -1.94 14.43
CA PHE A 190 -7.74 -3.31 14.87
C PHE A 190 -9.17 -3.78 14.51
N LEU A 191 -9.66 -3.31 13.38
CA LEU A 191 -11.00 -3.58 12.85
C LEU A 191 -10.90 -3.85 11.34
N GLY A 192 -12.00 -3.64 10.59
CA GLY A 192 -12.06 -3.94 9.18
C GLY A 192 -10.95 -3.29 8.36
N VAL A 193 -10.26 -4.06 7.53
CA VAL A 193 -9.28 -3.52 6.57
C VAL A 193 -9.98 -2.54 5.62
N HIS A 194 -11.19 -2.88 5.14
CA HIS A 194 -12.07 -1.96 4.44
C HIS A 194 -13.07 -1.36 5.42
N GLU A 195 -12.82 -0.13 5.87
CA GLU A 195 -13.66 0.56 6.83
C GLU A 195 -13.85 2.04 6.44
N GLY A 196 -15.05 2.33 5.90
CA GLY A 196 -15.43 3.71 5.55
C GLY A 196 -15.70 4.61 6.77
N PRO A 197 -16.29 5.81 6.52
CA PRO A 197 -17.08 6.19 5.35
C PRO A 197 -16.31 6.82 4.20
N HIS A 198 -15.03 7.15 4.40
CA HIS A 198 -14.19 7.80 3.42
C HIS A 198 -13.52 6.77 2.48
N ALA A 199 -13.24 7.20 1.27
CA ALA A 199 -12.51 6.44 0.26
C ALA A 199 -11.87 7.41 -0.74
N ILE A 200 -10.92 6.95 -1.54
CA ILE A 200 -10.37 7.67 -2.69
C ILE A 200 -10.82 6.95 -3.96
N ASN A 201 -11.87 7.47 -4.57
CA ASN A 201 -12.42 6.99 -5.84
C ASN A 201 -13.28 8.09 -6.47
N SER A 202 -13.68 7.91 -7.71
CA SER A 202 -14.45 8.91 -8.49
C SER A 202 -15.81 9.29 -7.89
N THR A 203 -16.36 8.51 -6.96
CA THR A 203 -17.71 8.71 -6.41
C THR A 203 -17.73 9.13 -4.94
N SER A 204 -16.57 9.16 -4.27
CA SER A 204 -16.47 9.49 -2.84
C SER A 204 -16.96 10.91 -2.55
N LYS A 205 -17.88 11.05 -1.59
CA LYS A 205 -18.46 12.34 -1.18
C LYS A 205 -18.06 12.76 0.22
N VAL A 206 -17.38 11.90 0.96
CA VAL A 206 -16.96 12.18 2.33
C VAL A 206 -15.65 12.96 2.30
N PRO A 207 -15.61 14.18 2.89
CA PRO A 207 -14.37 14.93 3.00
C PRO A 207 -13.34 14.17 3.83
N LEU A 208 -12.07 14.21 3.38
CA LEU A 208 -10.97 13.66 4.14
C LEU A 208 -10.62 14.60 5.30
N MET A 209 -10.47 14.03 6.50
CA MET A 209 -10.22 14.78 7.73
C MET A 209 -9.00 14.23 8.49
N PRO A 210 -8.29 15.07 9.26
CA PRO A 210 -7.17 14.63 10.09
C PRO A 210 -7.57 13.46 11.01
N GLY A 211 -6.71 12.44 11.08
CA GLY A 211 -6.95 11.20 11.79
C GLY A 211 -7.57 10.08 10.96
N MET A 212 -8.08 10.35 9.77
CA MET A 212 -8.53 9.29 8.85
C MET A 212 -7.34 8.52 8.30
N VAL A 213 -7.41 7.18 8.36
CA VAL A 213 -6.46 6.26 7.70
C VAL A 213 -7.06 5.82 6.39
N VAL A 214 -6.26 5.81 5.32
CA VAL A 214 -6.71 5.49 3.97
C VAL A 214 -5.61 4.76 3.20
N SER A 215 -6.00 3.82 2.32
CA SER A 215 -5.06 3.22 1.37
C SER A 215 -4.79 4.17 0.19
N ASN A 216 -3.63 3.99 -0.44
CA ASN A 216 -3.20 4.64 -1.68
C ASN A 216 -2.63 3.52 -2.56
N GLU A 217 -3.47 2.96 -3.46
CA GLU A 217 -3.25 1.67 -4.12
C GLU A 217 -3.53 1.69 -5.64
N PRO A 218 -3.00 2.64 -6.43
CA PRO A 218 -3.15 2.58 -7.88
C PRO A 218 -2.57 1.29 -8.47
N GLY A 219 -3.10 0.86 -9.61
CA GLY A 219 -2.68 -0.37 -10.26
C GLY A 219 -2.71 -0.30 -11.80
N ALA A 220 -2.22 -1.36 -12.42
CA ALA A 220 -2.28 -1.64 -13.86
C ALA A 220 -2.41 -3.15 -14.05
N TYR A 221 -3.38 -3.59 -14.82
CA TYR A 221 -3.71 -5.01 -14.96
C TYR A 221 -3.83 -5.39 -16.43
N PHE A 222 -3.05 -6.38 -16.85
CA PHE A 222 -3.02 -6.91 -18.22
C PHE A 222 -3.55 -8.35 -18.19
N PRO A 223 -4.84 -8.56 -18.52
CA PRO A 223 -5.46 -9.89 -18.44
C PRO A 223 -4.68 -10.93 -19.22
N GLY A 224 -4.35 -12.03 -18.57
CA GLY A 224 -3.56 -13.11 -19.17
C GLY A 224 -2.05 -12.90 -19.15
N GLU A 225 -1.56 -11.76 -18.68
CA GLU A 225 -0.13 -11.41 -18.70
C GLU A 225 0.42 -11.12 -17.30
N PHE A 226 0.14 -9.95 -16.72
CA PHE A 226 0.63 -9.56 -15.40
C PHE A 226 -0.23 -8.46 -14.77
N GLY A 227 -0.07 -8.28 -13.46
CA GLY A 227 -0.65 -7.17 -12.70
C GLY A 227 0.39 -6.42 -11.89
N ILE A 228 0.13 -5.14 -11.69
CA ILE A 228 0.92 -4.24 -10.85
C ILE A 228 -0.04 -3.47 -9.95
N ARG A 229 0.20 -3.48 -8.65
CA ARG A 229 -0.38 -2.58 -7.65
C ARG A 229 0.71 -2.15 -6.70
N ILE A 230 0.73 -0.87 -6.36
CA ILE A 230 1.64 -0.33 -5.34
C ILE A 230 0.77 0.36 -4.31
N GLU A 231 0.83 -0.14 -3.10
CA GLU A 231 -0.02 0.33 -2.02
C GLU A 231 0.76 0.69 -0.76
N ASN A 232 0.40 1.81 -0.17
CA ASN A 232 0.69 2.16 1.21
C ASN A 232 -0.61 2.54 1.92
N LEU A 233 -0.71 2.21 3.21
CA LEU A 233 -1.60 2.95 4.09
C LEU A 233 -0.94 4.26 4.49
N CYS A 234 -1.76 5.31 4.54
CA CYS A 234 -1.38 6.61 5.03
C CYS A 234 -2.49 7.21 5.91
N TYR A 235 -2.17 8.21 6.70
CA TYR A 235 -3.19 8.94 7.45
C TYR A 235 -3.17 10.41 7.09
N VAL A 236 -4.34 11.03 7.22
CA VAL A 236 -4.53 12.46 6.96
C VAL A 236 -4.06 13.25 8.19
N LYS A 237 -3.24 14.26 7.96
CA LYS A 237 -2.82 15.21 9.01
C LYS A 237 -2.96 16.64 8.56
N GLN A 238 -3.13 17.55 9.51
CA GLN A 238 -3.14 18.98 9.25
C GLN A 238 -1.71 19.50 9.03
N ARG A 239 -1.53 20.34 8.02
CA ARG A 239 -0.30 21.10 7.86
C ARG A 239 -0.25 22.25 8.85
N GLN A 240 0.95 22.52 9.40
CA GLN A 240 1.16 23.63 10.31
C GLN A 240 1.30 24.97 9.58
N GLN A 241 1.59 24.94 8.26
CA GLN A 241 1.78 26.14 7.46
C GLN A 241 0.44 26.85 7.27
N GLU A 242 0.38 28.13 7.60
CA GLU A 242 -0.77 28.99 7.34
C GLU A 242 -0.94 29.25 5.84
N SER A 243 -2.19 29.41 5.43
CA SER A 243 -2.50 29.75 4.03
C SER A 243 -2.19 31.22 3.75
N PRO A 244 -1.35 31.53 2.77
CA PRO A 244 -1.04 32.91 2.39
C PRO A 244 -2.26 33.64 1.79
N THR A 245 -3.28 32.89 1.40
CA THR A 245 -4.52 33.43 0.79
C THR A 245 -5.68 33.49 1.79
N GLY A 246 -5.45 33.16 3.06
CA GLY A 246 -6.47 33.16 4.12
C GLY A 246 -7.52 32.04 4.00
N HIS A 247 -7.39 31.11 3.06
CA HIS A 247 -8.25 29.93 2.97
C HIS A 247 -7.89 28.93 4.06
N GLY A 248 -8.90 28.33 4.70
CA GLY A 248 -8.87 27.44 5.88
C GLY A 248 -7.69 26.46 5.98
N PRO A 249 -7.70 25.51 6.89
CA PRO A 249 -6.57 24.63 7.08
C PRO A 249 -6.34 23.74 5.86
N PHE A 250 -5.07 23.43 5.60
CA PHE A 250 -4.65 22.45 4.59
C PHE A 250 -4.25 21.15 5.24
N TYR A 251 -4.53 20.05 4.54
CA TYR A 251 -4.23 18.69 4.97
C TYR A 251 -3.24 18.04 4.01
N CYS A 252 -2.59 16.97 4.46
CA CYS A 252 -1.70 16.15 3.65
C CYS A 252 -1.67 14.72 4.19
N PHE A 253 -1.10 13.81 3.42
CA PHE A 253 -0.89 12.44 3.86
C PHE A 253 0.47 12.26 4.54
N GLU A 254 0.54 11.30 5.46
CA GLU A 254 1.78 10.72 5.97
C GLU A 254 1.68 9.20 5.89
N ASP A 255 2.65 8.57 5.22
CA ASP A 255 2.70 7.12 5.08
C ASP A 255 2.80 6.42 6.44
N LEU A 256 2.01 5.38 6.64
CA LEU A 256 2.14 4.40 7.71
C LEU A 256 3.03 3.24 7.26
N THR A 257 2.80 2.76 6.05
CA THR A 257 3.58 1.66 5.44
C THR A 257 5.03 2.07 5.22
N LEU A 258 5.97 1.19 5.61
CA LEU A 258 7.42 1.42 5.57
C LEU A 258 8.17 0.26 4.89
N ILE A 259 7.77 -0.08 3.67
CA ILE A 259 8.35 -1.17 2.87
C ILE A 259 8.86 -0.61 1.54
N PRO A 260 10.10 -0.95 1.10
CA PRO A 260 10.67 -0.40 -0.12
C PRO A 260 9.87 -0.77 -1.37
N TYR A 261 10.00 0.06 -2.40
CA TYR A 261 9.58 -0.29 -3.77
C TYR A 261 10.61 -1.21 -4.43
N GLU A 262 10.19 -2.06 -5.38
CA GLU A 262 11.12 -2.93 -6.11
C GLU A 262 11.96 -2.10 -7.11
N TYR A 263 13.20 -1.84 -6.74
CA TYR A 263 14.12 -1.00 -7.52
C TYR A 263 14.32 -1.50 -8.96
N LYS A 264 14.37 -2.84 -9.18
CA LYS A 264 14.54 -3.43 -10.51
C LYS A 264 13.41 -3.03 -11.48
N MET A 265 12.22 -2.76 -10.93
CA MET A 265 11.03 -2.41 -11.70
C MET A 265 10.96 -0.91 -12.03
N ILE A 266 11.84 -0.08 -11.49
CA ILE A 266 11.77 1.37 -11.67
C ILE A 266 12.60 1.80 -12.90
N GLU A 267 11.95 2.50 -13.84
CA GLU A 267 12.61 3.26 -14.91
C GLU A 267 12.98 4.65 -14.39
N THR A 268 14.19 4.79 -13.83
CA THR A 268 14.60 6.01 -13.11
C THR A 268 14.61 7.26 -13.99
N TRP A 269 14.77 7.13 -15.31
CA TRP A 269 14.71 8.25 -16.25
C TRP A 269 13.29 8.82 -16.44
N MET A 270 12.24 8.05 -16.12
CA MET A 270 10.85 8.52 -16.14
C MET A 270 10.49 9.36 -14.91
N LEU A 271 11.29 9.29 -13.85
CA LEU A 271 11.04 10.00 -12.60
C LEU A 271 11.59 11.42 -12.66
N THR A 272 10.78 12.39 -12.24
CA THR A 272 11.23 13.76 -11.99
C THR A 272 12.16 13.84 -10.78
N TYR A 273 12.91 14.93 -10.67
CA TYR A 273 13.74 15.20 -9.49
C TYR A 273 12.95 15.14 -8.18
N THR A 274 11.72 15.69 -8.18
CA THR A 274 10.86 15.69 -6.98
C THR A 274 10.41 14.28 -6.59
N GLU A 275 10.10 13.44 -7.56
CA GLU A 275 9.72 12.03 -7.31
C GLU A 275 10.90 11.23 -6.75
N LYS A 276 12.07 11.36 -7.36
CA LYS A 276 13.31 10.74 -6.85
C LYS A 276 13.62 11.19 -5.42
N LYS A 277 13.50 12.49 -5.13
CA LYS A 277 13.67 13.03 -3.78
C LYS A 277 12.65 12.46 -2.79
N THR A 278 11.39 12.30 -3.21
CA THR A 278 10.34 11.71 -2.38
C THR A 278 10.67 10.27 -2.02
N ILE A 279 11.06 9.44 -3.01
CA ILE A 279 11.44 8.05 -2.78
C ILE A 279 12.68 7.98 -1.85
N ASN A 280 13.69 8.81 -2.07
CA ASN A 280 14.90 8.81 -1.25
C ASN A 280 14.61 9.22 0.20
N ASN A 281 13.70 10.16 0.44
CA ASN A 281 13.24 10.54 1.78
C ASN A 281 12.47 9.38 2.43
N TYR A 282 11.59 8.72 1.69
CA TYR A 282 10.86 7.54 2.14
C TYR A 282 11.82 6.39 2.52
N TYR A 283 12.83 6.12 1.70
CA TYR A 283 13.86 5.12 1.99
C TYR A 283 14.70 5.48 3.22
N SER A 284 15.03 6.76 3.40
CA SER A 284 15.72 7.23 4.61
C SER A 284 14.89 6.99 5.86
N ARG A 285 13.57 7.21 5.77
CA ARG A 285 12.64 6.95 6.86
C ARG A 285 12.53 5.44 7.16
N ILE A 286 12.45 4.58 6.15
CA ILE A 286 12.45 3.12 6.33
C ILE A 286 13.70 2.67 7.08
N ARG A 287 14.88 3.11 6.64
CA ARG A 287 16.14 2.78 7.34
C ARG A 287 16.13 3.23 8.79
N LYS A 288 15.63 4.44 9.06
CA LYS A 288 15.58 4.97 10.43
C LYS A 288 14.63 4.19 11.33
N GLU A 289 13.46 3.79 10.83
CA GLU A 289 12.37 3.27 11.66
C GLU A 289 12.28 1.74 11.65
N VAL A 290 12.72 1.06 10.59
CA VAL A 290 12.57 -0.41 10.44
C VAL A 290 13.88 -1.14 10.65
N LEU A 291 15.02 -0.62 10.18
CA LEU A 291 16.32 -1.29 10.30
C LEU A 291 16.67 -1.68 11.76
N PRO A 292 16.36 -0.86 12.79
CA PRO A 292 16.63 -1.24 14.20
C PRO A 292 15.79 -2.41 14.71
N LEU A 293 14.68 -2.76 14.04
CA LEU A 293 13.79 -3.86 14.42
C LEU A 293 14.20 -5.20 13.81
N ILE A 294 15.14 -5.18 12.88
CA ILE A 294 15.64 -6.38 12.19
C ILE A 294 16.89 -6.84 12.94
N GLU A 295 16.91 -8.08 13.38
CA GLU A 295 18.08 -8.66 14.09
C GLU A 295 19.07 -9.29 13.11
N ASP A 296 18.56 -9.99 12.08
CA ASP A 296 19.33 -10.73 11.10
C ASP A 296 20.17 -9.79 10.20
N GLN A 297 21.48 -10.03 10.11
CA GLN A 297 22.41 -9.20 9.37
C GLN A 297 22.17 -9.29 7.84
N GLU A 298 21.81 -10.48 7.32
CA GLU A 298 21.51 -10.65 5.89
C GLU A 298 20.28 -9.80 5.51
N VAL A 299 19.25 -9.79 6.35
CA VAL A 299 18.05 -8.97 6.14
C VAL A 299 18.36 -7.46 6.24
N LYS A 300 19.27 -7.07 7.16
CA LYS A 300 19.73 -5.65 7.23
C LYS A 300 20.43 -5.22 5.95
N ASP A 301 21.35 -6.04 5.46
CA ASP A 301 22.10 -5.76 4.23
C ASP A 301 21.17 -5.73 3.01
N PHE A 302 20.20 -6.65 2.97
CA PHE A 302 19.13 -6.66 1.96
C PHE A 302 18.30 -5.36 2.00
N LEU A 303 17.88 -4.91 3.18
CA LEU A 303 17.13 -3.66 3.33
C LEU A 303 17.95 -2.45 2.86
N LEU A 304 19.21 -2.36 3.24
CA LEU A 304 20.11 -1.31 2.78
C LEU A 304 20.26 -1.30 1.26
N PHE A 305 20.39 -2.49 0.65
CA PHE A 305 20.44 -2.65 -0.81
C PHE A 305 19.13 -2.23 -1.49
N LYS A 306 17.96 -2.65 -0.97
CA LYS A 306 16.65 -2.30 -1.53
C LYS A 306 16.31 -0.81 -1.36
N THR A 307 16.89 -0.15 -0.36
CA THR A 307 16.69 1.29 -0.08
C THR A 307 17.86 2.17 -0.55
N ARG A 308 18.69 1.67 -1.49
CA ARG A 308 19.78 2.49 -2.06
C ARG A 308 19.23 3.73 -2.76
N HIS A 309 20.05 4.75 -2.84
CA HIS A 309 19.66 6.04 -3.40
C HIS A 309 19.32 5.94 -4.90
N ILE A 310 18.18 6.50 -5.28
CA ILE A 310 17.76 6.67 -6.68
C ILE A 310 18.40 7.95 -7.22
N LYS A 311 19.26 7.78 -8.23
CA LYS A 311 19.99 8.88 -8.88
C LYS A 311 19.15 9.55 -9.97
#